data_e9194e1eabb45421d93689230c31c622
#
_entry.id   e9194e1eabb45421d93689230c31c622
#
_cell.length_a   1.000
_cell.length_b   1.000
_cell.length_c   1.000
_cell.angle_alpha   90.00
_cell.angle_beta   90.00
_cell.angle_gamma   90.00
#
_symmetry.space_group_name_H-M   'P 1'
#
loop_
_entity.id
_entity.type
_entity.pdbx_description
1 polymer ?
#
loop_
_entity_poly.entity_id
_entity_poly.type
_entity_poly.pdbx_seq_one_letter_code
_entity_poly.pdbx_strand_id
1 'polypeptide(L)'
;MFETPRILFEDNHLIVALKEPNLLVQGDSTGDQDMLGLLKAYIKEKYEKPGEAFLGLVHRMDRPVGGLLCFARTSKAAARLSAQIVDGTLKREYAAVVEGRAKENDTLRDILVKDEQNNMVRVVPGYLKQGKQAVLSYHCAALREDQSLVAVKLETGRAHQIRVQMANAGLPLWGDNRYGKGKPGQQIALWGMRLSLSHPITGKQMVFVAPPEDKGIWTGWRKELEGLAAIWPQIVTLG
;
A
#
# COMPACT_ATOMS: atom_id res chain seq x y z
N MET A 1 -15.44 5.38 15.38
CA MET A 1 -14.21 6.15 15.67
C MET A 1 -13.05 5.17 15.61
N PHE A 2 -11.95 5.49 14.92
CA PHE A 2 -10.78 4.62 14.89
C PHE A 2 -9.95 4.84 16.16
N GLU A 3 -9.38 3.76 16.66
CA GLU A 3 -8.40 3.78 17.76
C GLU A 3 -7.00 4.11 17.24
N THR A 4 -6.04 4.27 18.16
CA THR A 4 -4.63 4.43 17.80
C THR A 4 -4.19 3.24 16.92
N PRO A 5 -3.60 3.48 15.73
CA PRO A 5 -3.17 2.41 14.84
C PRO A 5 -2.16 1.47 15.52
N ARG A 6 -2.25 0.17 15.23
CA ARG A 6 -1.29 -0.81 15.73
C ARG A 6 0.12 -0.47 15.25
N ILE A 7 1.01 -0.15 16.19
CA ILE A 7 2.42 0.18 15.92
C ILE A 7 3.24 -1.12 15.96
N LEU A 8 3.99 -1.40 14.88
CA LEU A 8 4.88 -2.55 14.77
C LEU A 8 6.31 -2.21 15.15
N PHE A 9 6.70 -0.96 14.90
CA PHE A 9 8.03 -0.45 15.24
C PHE A 9 7.96 1.05 15.52
N GLU A 10 8.72 1.47 16.51
CA GLU A 10 8.87 2.88 16.86
C GLU A 10 10.25 3.13 17.45
N ASP A 11 10.90 4.19 16.97
CA ASP A 11 12.09 4.76 17.58
C ASP A 11 12.08 6.30 17.47
N ASN A 12 13.22 6.95 17.69
CA ASN A 12 13.33 8.41 17.60
C ASN A 12 13.20 8.96 16.18
N HIS A 13 13.22 8.12 15.14
CA HIS A 13 13.36 8.53 13.74
C HIS A 13 12.21 8.06 12.85
N LEU A 14 11.62 6.93 13.14
CA LEU A 14 10.51 6.41 12.34
C LEU A 14 9.46 5.67 13.19
N ILE A 15 8.24 5.60 12.66
CA ILE A 15 7.18 4.72 13.12
C ILE A 15 6.75 3.87 11.93
N VAL A 16 6.59 2.55 12.14
CA VAL A 16 5.90 1.65 11.22
C VAL A 16 4.62 1.18 11.90
N ALA A 17 3.49 1.43 11.25
CA ALA A 17 2.19 1.12 11.81
C ALA A 17 1.24 0.54 10.75
N LEU A 18 0.21 -0.14 11.21
CA LEU A 18 -0.81 -0.78 10.39
C LEU A 18 -1.98 0.18 10.20
N LYS A 19 -2.30 0.47 8.95
CA LYS A 19 -3.48 1.23 8.57
C LYS A 19 -4.67 0.30 8.42
N GLU A 20 -5.74 0.60 9.12
CA GLU A 20 -7.03 -0.07 8.90
C GLU A 20 -7.66 0.37 7.57
N PRO A 21 -8.41 -0.54 6.89
CA PRO A 21 -9.24 -0.15 5.76
C PRO A 21 -10.21 0.99 6.13
N ASN A 22 -10.47 1.87 5.18
CA ASN A 22 -11.35 3.04 5.29
C ASN A 22 -10.86 4.18 6.21
N LEU A 23 -9.75 4.02 6.95
CA LEU A 23 -9.04 5.11 7.60
C LEU A 23 -8.28 5.93 6.54
N LEU A 24 -8.37 7.26 6.60
CA LEU A 24 -7.52 8.14 5.79
C LEU A 24 -6.06 8.04 6.27
N VAL A 25 -5.10 8.24 5.35
CA VAL A 25 -3.68 8.36 5.76
C VAL A 25 -3.39 9.74 6.32
N GLN A 26 -3.95 10.76 5.70
CA GLN A 26 -3.90 12.18 6.11
C GLN A 26 -5.27 12.82 5.92
N GLY A 27 -5.56 13.86 6.68
CA GLY A 27 -6.81 14.59 6.57
C GLY A 27 -7.08 15.13 5.16
N ASP A 28 -8.34 15.15 4.80
CA ASP A 28 -8.87 15.73 3.57
C ASP A 28 -10.07 16.66 3.87
N SER A 29 -10.79 17.07 2.85
CA SER A 29 -11.95 17.96 3.00
C SER A 29 -13.17 17.34 3.70
N THR A 30 -13.16 16.02 3.97
CA THR A 30 -14.27 15.35 4.68
C THR A 30 -14.27 15.63 6.18
N GLY A 31 -13.10 15.96 6.76
CA GLY A 31 -12.92 16.10 8.19
C GLY A 31 -12.91 14.77 8.96
N ASP A 32 -12.86 13.64 8.25
CA ASP A 32 -12.79 12.32 8.85
C ASP A 32 -11.43 12.11 9.55
N GLN A 33 -11.42 11.20 10.53
CA GLN A 33 -10.19 10.79 11.21
C GLN A 33 -9.16 10.26 10.22
N ASP A 34 -7.89 10.57 10.49
CA ASP A 34 -6.77 10.11 9.68
C ASP A 34 -5.63 9.55 10.54
N MET A 35 -4.86 8.66 9.93
CA MET A 35 -3.77 7.95 10.59
C MET A 35 -2.66 8.89 11.09
N LEU A 36 -2.35 9.93 10.33
CA LEU A 36 -1.32 10.92 10.71
C LEU A 36 -1.74 11.68 11.98
N GLY A 37 -3.00 12.11 12.06
CA GLY A 37 -3.58 12.76 13.24
C GLY A 37 -3.58 11.85 14.47
N LEU A 38 -4.04 10.59 14.32
CA LEU A 38 -4.05 9.60 15.40
C LEU A 38 -2.63 9.32 15.93
N LEU A 39 -1.65 9.13 15.05
CA LEU A 39 -0.27 8.88 15.45
C LEU A 39 0.40 10.12 16.08
N LYS A 40 0.07 11.33 15.64
CA LYS A 40 0.54 12.57 16.28
C LYS A 40 -0.02 12.71 17.70
N ALA A 41 -1.30 12.43 17.88
CA ALA A 41 -1.93 12.42 19.22
C ALA A 41 -1.24 11.41 20.14
N TYR A 42 -1.04 10.18 19.66
CA TYR A 42 -0.30 9.13 20.38
C TYR A 42 1.11 9.59 20.80
N ILE A 43 1.89 10.20 19.87
CA ILE A 43 3.24 10.67 20.18
C ILE A 43 3.20 11.80 21.23
N LYS A 44 2.23 12.71 21.10
CA LYS A 44 2.08 13.85 22.03
C LYS A 44 1.80 13.35 23.45
N GLU A 45 0.87 12.41 23.59
CA GLU A 45 0.52 11.80 24.87
C GLU A 45 1.69 11.00 25.46
N LYS A 46 2.22 10.04 24.70
CA LYS A 46 3.27 9.10 25.15
C LYS A 46 4.56 9.82 25.61
N TYR A 47 4.91 10.93 24.97
CA TYR A 47 6.16 11.66 25.25
C TYR A 47 5.90 13.01 25.95
N GLU A 48 4.69 13.23 26.46
CA GLU A 48 4.28 14.44 27.19
C GLU A 48 4.73 15.75 26.49
N LYS A 49 4.60 15.79 25.15
CA LYS A 49 5.10 16.93 24.36
C LYS A 49 4.24 18.17 24.60
N PRO A 50 4.85 19.32 24.94
CA PRO A 50 4.10 20.56 25.21
C PRO A 50 3.49 21.16 23.93
N GLY A 51 3.98 20.78 22.73
CA GLY A 51 3.52 21.28 21.43
C GLY A 51 3.08 20.17 20.49
N GLU A 52 2.92 20.52 19.22
CA GLU A 52 2.57 19.56 18.16
C GLU A 52 3.71 18.58 17.91
N ALA A 53 3.34 17.30 17.77
CA ALA A 53 4.30 16.28 17.39
C ALA A 53 4.57 16.35 15.87
N PHE A 54 5.84 16.43 15.49
CA PHE A 54 6.21 16.28 14.09
C PHE A 54 6.06 14.80 13.67
N LEU A 55 5.37 14.57 12.58
CA LEU A 55 5.32 13.28 11.90
C LEU A 55 5.24 13.52 10.39
N GLY A 56 6.30 13.14 9.67
CA GLY A 56 6.42 13.31 8.23
C GLY A 56 5.82 12.13 7.47
N LEU A 57 4.94 12.44 6.53
CA LEU A 57 4.37 11.45 5.63
C LEU A 57 5.39 11.08 4.54
N VAL A 58 5.72 9.79 4.43
CA VAL A 58 6.70 9.26 3.46
C VAL A 58 5.99 8.73 2.22
N HIS A 59 4.93 7.96 2.42
CA HIS A 59 4.09 7.43 1.34
C HIS A 59 2.63 7.32 1.78
N ARG A 60 1.75 7.13 0.81
CA ARG A 60 0.30 7.05 1.03
C ARG A 60 -0.28 5.75 0.51
N MET A 61 -1.46 5.47 0.96
CA MET A 61 -2.30 4.35 0.57
C MET A 61 -3.73 4.86 0.36
N ASP A 62 -4.46 4.30 -0.58
CA ASP A 62 -5.86 4.67 -0.82
C ASP A 62 -6.71 4.40 0.44
N ARG A 63 -7.76 5.21 0.65
CA ARG A 63 -8.63 5.09 1.82
C ARG A 63 -9.13 3.67 2.07
N PRO A 64 -9.69 2.92 1.07
CA PRO A 64 -10.22 1.58 1.30
C PRO A 64 -9.15 0.49 1.50
N VAL A 65 -7.88 0.79 1.25
CA VAL A 65 -6.77 -0.17 1.33
C VAL A 65 -6.19 -0.18 2.73
N GLY A 66 -5.97 -1.36 3.31
CA GLY A 66 -5.27 -1.53 4.57
C GLY A 66 -3.82 -1.97 4.40
N GLY A 67 -3.03 -1.97 5.47
CA GLY A 67 -1.66 -2.48 5.46
C GLY A 67 -0.61 -1.56 6.07
N LEU A 68 0.64 -1.90 5.84
CA LEU A 68 1.82 -1.28 6.43
C LEU A 68 2.13 0.10 5.86
N LEU A 69 2.34 1.08 6.74
CA LEU A 69 2.84 2.41 6.42
C LEU A 69 4.00 2.79 7.34
N CYS A 70 4.97 3.55 6.82
CA CYS A 70 5.99 4.19 7.64
C CYS A 70 5.86 5.72 7.62
N PHE A 71 6.19 6.32 8.76
CA PHE A 71 6.19 7.75 8.99
C PHE A 71 7.53 8.17 9.60
N ALA A 72 8.01 9.33 9.22
CA ALA A 72 9.25 9.87 9.77
C ALA A 72 8.97 10.75 11.00
N ARG A 73 9.73 10.55 12.09
CA ARG A 73 9.62 11.34 13.31
C ARG A 73 10.52 12.58 13.30
N THR A 74 11.35 12.74 12.28
CA THR A 74 12.20 13.91 12.05
C THR A 74 12.24 14.29 10.58
N SER A 75 12.49 15.57 10.26
CA SER A 75 12.64 16.04 8.89
C SER A 75 13.80 15.35 8.14
N LYS A 76 14.91 15.09 8.85
CA LYS A 76 16.06 14.36 8.30
C LYS A 76 15.69 12.92 7.92
N ALA A 77 14.92 12.22 8.75
CA ALA A 77 14.42 10.89 8.44
C ALA A 77 13.44 10.92 7.26
N ALA A 78 12.54 11.92 7.20
CA ALA A 78 11.61 12.10 6.10
C ALA A 78 12.33 12.26 4.75
N ALA A 79 13.34 13.11 4.68
CA ALA A 79 14.14 13.30 3.46
C ALA A 79 14.82 12.01 3.02
N ARG A 80 15.42 11.25 3.95
CA ARG A 80 16.12 10.00 3.65
C ARG A 80 15.18 8.86 3.22
N LEU A 81 14.03 8.72 3.87
CA LEU A 81 13.02 7.74 3.49
C LEU A 81 12.38 8.10 2.13
N SER A 82 12.16 9.38 1.86
CA SER A 82 11.69 9.84 0.54
C SER A 82 12.71 9.55 -0.56
N ALA A 83 14.01 9.71 -0.29
CA ALA A 83 15.06 9.32 -1.23
C ALA A 83 15.02 7.81 -1.54
N GLN A 84 14.81 6.96 -0.52
CA GLN A 84 14.67 5.51 -0.71
C GLN A 84 13.44 5.11 -1.54
N ILE A 85 12.38 5.93 -1.56
CA ILE A 85 11.25 5.70 -2.48
C ILE A 85 11.64 6.04 -3.91
N VAL A 86 12.38 7.14 -4.10
CA VAL A 86 12.80 7.61 -5.43
C VAL A 86 13.80 6.64 -6.07
N ASP A 87 14.75 6.12 -5.30
CA ASP A 87 15.76 5.15 -5.76
C ASP A 87 15.29 3.69 -5.74
N GLY A 88 14.06 3.44 -5.24
CA GLY A 88 13.45 2.11 -5.20
C GLY A 88 14.00 1.18 -4.13
N THR A 89 14.79 1.67 -3.17
CA THR A 89 15.31 0.85 -2.06
C THR A 89 14.28 0.64 -0.94
N LEU A 90 13.34 1.58 -0.75
CA LEU A 90 12.14 1.36 0.04
C LEU A 90 11.10 0.64 -0.82
N LYS A 91 10.84 -0.63 -0.49
CA LYS A 91 9.92 -1.49 -1.25
C LYS A 91 8.59 -1.64 -0.53
N ARG A 92 7.50 -1.53 -1.29
CA ARG A 92 6.12 -1.69 -0.84
C ARG A 92 5.50 -2.81 -1.64
N GLU A 93 5.13 -3.85 -0.95
CA GLU A 93 4.62 -5.06 -1.58
C GLU A 93 3.23 -5.37 -1.01
N TYR A 94 2.33 -5.79 -1.89
CA TYR A 94 0.92 -5.94 -1.59
C TYR A 94 0.46 -7.37 -1.87
N ALA A 95 -0.48 -7.85 -1.07
CA ALA A 95 -1.33 -8.97 -1.44
C ALA A 95 -2.63 -8.42 -2.04
N ALA A 96 -3.11 -9.05 -3.12
CA ALA A 96 -4.39 -8.70 -3.70
C ALA A 96 -5.13 -9.96 -4.18
N VAL A 97 -6.45 -9.97 -4.03
CA VAL A 97 -7.31 -10.93 -4.72
C VAL A 97 -7.91 -10.24 -5.93
N VAL A 98 -7.70 -10.81 -7.10
CA VAL A 98 -8.24 -10.33 -8.38
C VAL A 98 -9.30 -11.28 -8.93
N GLU A 99 -10.25 -10.72 -9.67
CA GLU A 99 -11.22 -11.49 -10.46
C GLU A 99 -10.54 -11.94 -11.75
N GLY A 100 -10.66 -13.23 -12.08
CA GLY A 100 -10.03 -13.85 -13.23
C GLY A 100 -8.77 -14.64 -12.90
N ARG A 101 -8.23 -15.29 -13.91
CA ARG A 101 -7.06 -16.18 -13.82
C ARG A 101 -5.80 -15.40 -14.21
N ALA A 102 -5.03 -15.00 -13.22
CA ALA A 102 -3.76 -14.31 -13.43
C ALA A 102 -2.72 -15.28 -14.04
N LYS A 103 -1.83 -14.75 -14.89
CA LYS A 103 -0.61 -15.46 -15.28
C LYS A 103 0.27 -15.69 -14.07
N GLU A 104 1.16 -16.66 -14.14
CA GLU A 104 2.11 -16.94 -13.07
C GLU A 104 2.91 -15.69 -12.65
N ASN A 105 3.44 -14.97 -13.63
CA ASN A 105 4.14 -13.71 -13.44
C ASN A 105 3.80 -12.74 -14.58
N ASP A 106 3.73 -11.45 -14.30
CA ASP A 106 3.65 -10.42 -15.34
C ASP A 106 4.19 -9.08 -14.81
N THR A 107 4.56 -8.19 -15.74
CA THR A 107 4.97 -6.82 -15.45
C THR A 107 4.12 -5.86 -16.25
N LEU A 108 3.32 -5.06 -15.58
CA LEU A 108 2.43 -4.07 -16.20
C LEU A 108 3.15 -2.73 -16.30
N ARG A 109 3.20 -2.18 -17.52
CA ARG A 109 3.84 -0.90 -17.86
C ARG A 109 2.84 -0.04 -18.60
N ASP A 110 2.33 0.98 -17.94
CA ASP A 110 1.29 1.86 -18.48
C ASP A 110 1.64 3.33 -18.27
N ILE A 111 0.96 4.20 -19.01
CA ILE A 111 0.93 5.64 -18.75
C ILE A 111 -0.40 5.97 -18.09
N LEU A 112 -0.33 6.57 -16.90
CA LEU A 112 -1.50 6.91 -16.09
C LEU A 112 -1.74 8.42 -16.10
N VAL A 113 -2.99 8.81 -16.31
CA VAL A 113 -3.48 10.19 -16.18
C VAL A 113 -4.52 10.22 -15.06
N LYS A 114 -4.38 11.20 -14.17
CA LYS A 114 -5.36 11.44 -13.10
C LYS A 114 -6.35 12.53 -13.53
N ASP A 115 -7.63 12.24 -13.40
CA ASP A 115 -8.71 13.21 -13.43
C ASP A 115 -8.91 13.70 -11.99
N GLU A 116 -8.49 14.95 -11.74
CA GLU A 116 -8.54 15.54 -10.40
C GLU A 116 -9.99 15.84 -9.96
N GLN A 117 -10.89 16.14 -10.92
CA GLN A 117 -12.28 16.50 -10.60
C GLN A 117 -13.05 15.28 -10.07
N ASN A 118 -12.87 14.13 -10.71
CA ASN A 118 -13.56 12.88 -10.35
C ASN A 118 -12.70 11.99 -9.43
N ASN A 119 -11.48 12.40 -9.11
CA ASN A 119 -10.50 11.58 -8.39
C ASN A 119 -10.35 10.18 -9.01
N MET A 120 -10.33 10.11 -10.33
CA MET A 120 -10.18 8.88 -11.11
C MET A 120 -8.82 8.86 -11.81
N VAL A 121 -8.30 7.66 -12.04
CA VAL A 121 -7.09 7.44 -12.82
C VAL A 121 -7.43 6.53 -13.99
N ARG A 122 -6.85 6.79 -15.15
CA ARG A 122 -7.04 5.94 -16.34
C ARG A 122 -5.71 5.65 -17.02
N VAL A 123 -5.62 4.49 -17.64
CA VAL A 123 -4.55 4.16 -18.57
C VAL A 123 -4.79 4.92 -19.88
N VAL A 124 -3.72 5.48 -20.41
CA VAL A 124 -3.77 6.18 -21.71
C VAL A 124 -2.67 5.65 -22.62
N PRO A 125 -2.83 5.78 -23.97
CA PRO A 125 -1.79 5.40 -24.92
C PRO A 125 -0.48 6.14 -24.64
N GLY A 126 0.66 5.44 -24.81
CA GLY A 126 1.99 5.95 -24.47
C GLY A 126 2.46 7.18 -25.26
N TYR A 127 1.80 7.52 -26.36
CA TYR A 127 2.09 8.74 -27.14
C TYR A 127 1.50 10.03 -26.54
N LEU A 128 0.60 9.91 -25.54
CA LEU A 128 0.04 11.09 -24.87
C LEU A 128 1.03 11.63 -23.85
N LYS A 129 1.52 12.85 -24.08
CA LYS A 129 2.55 13.52 -23.24
C LYS A 129 2.09 13.88 -21.82
N GLN A 130 0.80 13.76 -21.49
CA GLN A 130 0.22 14.24 -20.22
C GLN A 130 0.23 13.22 -19.09
N GLY A 131 0.71 12.01 -19.31
CA GLY A 131 0.67 10.93 -18.33
C GLY A 131 1.97 10.72 -17.57
N LYS A 132 1.90 9.92 -16.51
CA LYS A 132 3.06 9.46 -15.74
C LYS A 132 3.25 7.97 -15.92
N GLN A 133 4.48 7.54 -16.18
CA GLN A 133 4.82 6.13 -16.26
C GLN A 133 4.49 5.44 -14.92
N ALA A 134 3.88 4.28 -15.01
CA ALA A 134 3.53 3.41 -13.90
C ALA A 134 4.00 1.98 -14.21
N VAL A 135 4.76 1.41 -13.30
CA VAL A 135 5.30 0.06 -13.43
C VAL A 135 5.05 -0.70 -12.14
N LEU A 136 4.46 -1.88 -12.27
CA LEU A 136 4.35 -2.88 -11.24
C LEU A 136 4.64 -4.26 -11.81
N SER A 137 5.13 -5.17 -10.99
CA SER A 137 5.17 -6.60 -11.29
C SER A 137 4.29 -7.36 -10.31
N TYR A 138 3.76 -8.50 -10.75
CA TYR A 138 3.04 -9.38 -9.86
C TYR A 138 3.43 -10.85 -10.08
N HIS A 139 3.24 -11.64 -9.02
CA HIS A 139 3.32 -13.09 -9.03
C HIS A 139 2.00 -13.67 -8.53
N CYS A 140 1.45 -14.65 -9.27
CA CYS A 140 0.25 -15.38 -8.87
C CYS A 140 0.63 -16.47 -7.86
N ALA A 141 0.26 -16.24 -6.60
CA ALA A 141 0.55 -17.17 -5.52
C ALA A 141 -0.40 -18.36 -5.48
N ALA A 142 -1.65 -18.16 -5.92
CA ALA A 142 -2.65 -19.22 -5.97
C ALA A 142 -3.82 -18.87 -6.88
N LEU A 143 -4.46 -19.90 -7.42
CA LEU A 143 -5.66 -19.82 -8.26
C LEU A 143 -6.80 -20.59 -7.60
N ARG A 144 -7.99 -20.01 -7.59
CA ARG A 144 -9.24 -20.64 -7.13
C ARG A 144 -10.39 -20.20 -8.03
N GLU A 145 -11.00 -21.16 -8.76
CA GLU A 145 -12.11 -20.87 -9.70
C GLU A 145 -11.78 -19.66 -10.60
N ASP A 146 -12.53 -18.56 -10.43
CA ASP A 146 -12.39 -17.33 -11.20
C ASP A 146 -11.64 -16.24 -10.41
N GLN A 147 -10.82 -16.61 -9.43
CA GLN A 147 -10.04 -15.68 -8.60
C GLN A 147 -8.58 -16.08 -8.54
N SER A 148 -7.73 -15.10 -8.38
CA SER A 148 -6.29 -15.30 -8.16
C SER A 148 -5.82 -14.46 -6.97
N LEU A 149 -5.02 -15.07 -6.08
CA LEU A 149 -4.24 -14.35 -5.10
C LEU A 149 -2.91 -13.96 -5.74
N VAL A 150 -2.62 -12.67 -5.78
CA VAL A 150 -1.39 -12.15 -6.37
C VAL A 150 -0.57 -11.35 -5.36
N ALA A 151 0.75 -11.55 -5.40
CA ALA A 151 1.73 -10.72 -4.73
C ALA A 151 2.17 -9.61 -5.70
N VAL A 152 1.97 -8.35 -5.34
CA VAL A 152 2.26 -7.19 -6.20
C VAL A 152 3.42 -6.40 -5.64
N LYS A 153 4.40 -6.09 -6.48
CA LYS A 153 5.53 -5.20 -6.20
C LYS A 153 5.39 -3.92 -7.01
N LEU A 154 5.43 -2.78 -6.31
CA LEU A 154 5.43 -1.47 -6.96
C LEU A 154 6.86 -1.00 -7.25
N GLU A 155 7.17 -0.69 -8.52
CA GLU A 155 8.35 0.08 -8.90
C GLU A 155 8.06 1.60 -8.87
N THR A 156 6.85 1.99 -9.19
CA THR A 156 6.34 3.36 -9.07
C THR A 156 5.18 3.43 -8.07
N GLY A 157 4.83 4.63 -7.60
CA GLY A 157 3.73 4.83 -6.63
C GLY A 157 2.75 5.89 -7.09
N ARG A 158 2.00 5.64 -8.18
CA ARG A 158 0.98 6.56 -8.69
C ARG A 158 -0.34 6.37 -7.93
N ALA A 159 -1.18 7.40 -7.94
CA ALA A 159 -2.52 7.28 -7.37
C ALA A 159 -3.27 6.11 -8.01
N HIS A 160 -3.96 5.30 -7.21
CA HIS A 160 -4.75 4.13 -7.62
C HIS A 160 -4.01 3.12 -8.51
N GLN A 161 -2.67 3.13 -8.53
CA GLN A 161 -1.86 2.43 -9.53
C GLN A 161 -2.23 0.96 -9.67
N ILE A 162 -2.17 0.18 -8.58
CA ILE A 162 -2.46 -1.26 -8.61
C ILE A 162 -3.88 -1.50 -9.13
N ARG A 163 -4.84 -0.74 -8.64
CA ARG A 163 -6.26 -0.86 -8.97
C ARG A 163 -6.51 -0.68 -10.46
N VAL A 164 -6.00 0.42 -11.03
CA VAL A 164 -6.25 0.75 -12.45
C VAL A 164 -5.43 -0.13 -13.40
N GLN A 165 -4.18 -0.47 -13.09
CA GLN A 165 -3.36 -1.32 -13.96
C GLN A 165 -3.87 -2.76 -13.97
N MET A 166 -4.23 -3.33 -12.81
CA MET A 166 -4.80 -4.67 -12.75
C MET A 166 -6.15 -4.74 -13.47
N ALA A 167 -7.02 -3.73 -13.31
CA ALA A 167 -8.28 -3.66 -14.04
C ALA A 167 -8.05 -3.56 -15.56
N ASN A 168 -7.09 -2.73 -16.01
CA ASN A 168 -6.73 -2.60 -17.43
C ASN A 168 -6.18 -3.90 -18.02
N ALA A 169 -5.50 -4.71 -17.20
CA ALA A 169 -5.01 -6.03 -17.59
C ALA A 169 -6.10 -7.14 -17.59
N GLY A 170 -7.37 -6.79 -17.35
CA GLY A 170 -8.47 -7.73 -17.26
C GLY A 170 -8.55 -8.50 -15.94
N LEU A 171 -7.85 -8.06 -14.92
CA LEU A 171 -7.77 -8.66 -13.58
C LEU A 171 -8.19 -7.64 -12.50
N PRO A 172 -9.44 -7.10 -12.52
CA PRO A 172 -9.87 -6.14 -11.55
C PRO A 172 -9.79 -6.73 -10.13
N LEU A 173 -9.47 -5.87 -9.15
CA LEU A 173 -9.42 -6.31 -7.75
C LEU A 173 -10.82 -6.66 -7.27
N TRP A 174 -10.93 -7.75 -6.53
CA TRP A 174 -12.19 -8.12 -5.88
C TRP A 174 -12.65 -7.01 -4.93
N GLY A 175 -13.91 -6.65 -5.04
CA GLY A 175 -14.51 -5.60 -4.22
C GLY A 175 -14.18 -4.17 -4.65
N ASP A 176 -13.40 -3.96 -5.71
CA ASP A 176 -13.14 -2.61 -6.22
C ASP A 176 -14.38 -2.08 -6.98
N ASN A 177 -15.10 -1.14 -6.36
CA ASN A 177 -16.28 -0.51 -6.95
C ASN A 177 -15.95 0.60 -7.95
N ARG A 178 -14.68 0.99 -8.08
CA ARG A 178 -14.24 2.11 -8.92
C ARG A 178 -13.66 1.64 -10.25
N TYR A 179 -12.89 0.56 -10.21
CA TYR A 179 -12.21 -0.01 -11.38
C TYR A 179 -12.61 -1.45 -11.69
N GLY A 180 -13.46 -2.06 -10.87
CA GLY A 180 -13.94 -3.42 -11.01
C GLY A 180 -15.46 -3.53 -10.91
N LYS A 181 -15.92 -4.68 -10.45
CA LYS A 181 -17.35 -5.00 -10.28
C LYS A 181 -17.83 -4.96 -8.83
N GLY A 182 -17.02 -4.40 -7.94
CA GLY A 182 -17.36 -4.28 -6.53
C GLY A 182 -18.59 -3.41 -6.30
N LYS A 183 -19.34 -3.74 -5.25
CA LYS A 183 -20.53 -2.96 -4.84
C LYS A 183 -20.13 -1.81 -3.93
N PRO A 184 -20.90 -0.71 -3.87
CA PRO A 184 -20.69 0.34 -2.87
C PRO A 184 -20.63 -0.25 -1.45
N GLY A 185 -19.63 0.14 -0.65
CA GLY A 185 -19.41 -0.37 0.70
C GLY A 185 -18.69 -1.72 0.77
N GLN A 186 -18.46 -2.40 -0.34
CA GLN A 186 -17.67 -3.64 -0.37
C GLN A 186 -16.21 -3.32 -0.12
N GLN A 187 -15.57 -4.11 0.76
CA GLN A 187 -14.14 -3.96 1.05
C GLN A 187 -13.31 -4.48 -0.12
N ILE A 188 -12.40 -3.66 -0.62
CA ILE A 188 -11.45 -4.05 -1.67
C ILE A 188 -10.42 -5.07 -1.13
N ALA A 189 -10.11 -6.08 -1.91
CA ALA A 189 -9.09 -7.07 -1.60
C ALA A 189 -7.69 -6.59 -2.03
N LEU A 190 -7.19 -5.55 -1.38
CA LEU A 190 -5.84 -5.02 -1.55
C LEU A 190 -5.24 -4.67 -0.19
N TRP A 191 -4.05 -5.19 0.10
CA TRP A 191 -3.42 -5.06 1.41
C TRP A 191 -1.91 -4.85 1.28
N GLY A 192 -1.38 -3.79 1.89
CA GLY A 192 0.06 -3.53 2.01
C GLY A 192 0.70 -4.51 3.00
N MET A 193 1.13 -5.66 2.50
CA MET A 193 1.52 -6.79 3.33
C MET A 193 2.96 -6.74 3.79
N ARG A 194 3.86 -6.19 2.95
CA ARG A 194 5.29 -6.15 3.27
C ARG A 194 5.87 -4.76 2.97
N LEU A 195 6.69 -4.29 3.90
CA LEU A 195 7.44 -3.05 3.79
C LEU A 195 8.91 -3.33 4.11
N SER A 196 9.82 -3.03 3.19
CA SER A 196 11.26 -3.11 3.45
C SER A 196 11.94 -1.79 3.16
N LEU A 197 12.84 -1.40 4.07
CA LEU A 197 13.55 -0.13 4.03
C LEU A 197 14.89 -0.22 4.76
N SER A 198 15.79 0.72 4.46
CA SER A 198 16.95 0.96 5.30
C SER A 198 16.59 1.99 6.36
N HIS A 199 16.90 1.70 7.63
CA HIS A 199 16.69 2.64 8.71
C HIS A 199 17.35 3.99 8.40
N PRO A 200 16.61 5.13 8.48
CA PRO A 200 17.08 6.40 7.90
C PRO A 200 18.33 6.99 8.57
N ILE A 201 18.71 6.51 9.74
CA ILE A 201 19.90 7.00 10.45
C ILE A 201 20.99 5.93 10.52
N THR A 202 20.67 4.71 10.92
CA THR A 202 21.66 3.63 11.11
C THR A 202 22.01 2.87 9.83
N GLY A 203 21.19 2.97 8.77
CA GLY A 203 21.34 2.21 7.54
C GLY A 203 20.97 0.72 7.66
N LYS A 204 20.57 0.25 8.85
CA LYS A 204 20.19 -1.15 9.07
C LYS A 204 18.98 -1.51 8.20
N GLN A 205 19.06 -2.63 7.49
CA GLN A 205 17.96 -3.17 6.72
C GLN A 205 16.84 -3.65 7.64
N MET A 206 15.62 -3.25 7.35
CA MET A 206 14.43 -3.58 8.12
C MET A 206 13.35 -4.12 7.19
N VAL A 207 12.70 -5.18 7.62
CA VAL A 207 11.57 -5.79 6.90
C VAL A 207 10.43 -5.98 7.89
N PHE A 208 9.26 -5.54 7.49
CA PHE A 208 8.02 -5.69 8.23
C PHE A 208 7.04 -6.48 7.38
N VAL A 209 6.39 -7.46 7.98
CA VAL A 209 5.35 -8.27 7.33
C VAL A 209 4.12 -8.29 8.22
N ALA A 210 2.97 -7.95 7.67
CA ALA A 210 1.70 -8.00 8.35
C ALA A 210 0.61 -8.45 7.36
N PRO A 211 0.21 -9.72 7.39
CA PRO A 211 -0.90 -10.21 6.56
C PRO A 211 -2.22 -9.55 6.96
N PRO A 212 -3.21 -9.50 6.06
CA PRO A 212 -4.55 -9.07 6.42
C PRO A 212 -5.15 -9.99 7.47
N GLU A 213 -6.10 -9.47 8.24
CA GLU A 213 -6.84 -10.28 9.20
C GLU A 213 -7.67 -11.36 8.48
N ASP A 214 -7.85 -12.49 9.15
CA ASP A 214 -8.64 -13.61 8.68
C ASP A 214 -10.15 -13.29 8.70
N LYS A 215 -10.56 -12.38 7.83
CA LYS A 215 -11.94 -11.94 7.68
C LYS A 215 -12.32 -11.62 6.23
N GLY A 216 -13.62 -11.77 5.91
CA GLY A 216 -14.13 -11.45 4.58
C GLY A 216 -13.47 -12.29 3.50
N ILE A 217 -13.06 -11.66 2.41
CA ILE A 217 -12.40 -12.36 1.28
C ILE A 217 -11.09 -13.05 1.69
N TRP A 218 -10.40 -12.54 2.71
CA TRP A 218 -9.10 -13.05 3.12
C TRP A 218 -9.17 -14.43 3.81
N THR A 219 -10.31 -14.77 4.44
CA THR A 219 -10.54 -16.08 5.08
C THR A 219 -10.30 -17.24 4.11
N GLY A 220 -10.71 -17.09 2.86
CA GLY A 220 -10.46 -18.09 1.84
C GLY A 220 -8.99 -18.26 1.46
N TRP A 221 -8.10 -17.31 1.78
CA TRP A 221 -6.71 -17.25 1.32
C TRP A 221 -5.67 -17.32 2.45
N ARG A 222 -6.10 -17.62 3.67
CA ARG A 222 -5.23 -17.59 4.85
C ARG A 222 -3.95 -18.41 4.68
N LYS A 223 -4.08 -19.67 4.23
CA LYS A 223 -2.94 -20.58 4.07
C LYS A 223 -1.93 -20.06 3.06
N GLU A 224 -2.41 -19.55 1.95
CA GLU A 224 -1.57 -18.99 0.88
C GLU A 224 -0.91 -17.67 1.30
N LEU A 225 -1.60 -16.84 2.07
CA LEU A 225 -1.04 -15.61 2.65
C LEU A 225 0.08 -15.91 3.66
N GLU A 226 -0.08 -16.94 4.48
CA GLU A 226 0.97 -17.42 5.39
C GLU A 226 2.18 -17.93 4.60
N GLY A 227 1.95 -18.68 3.51
CA GLY A 227 2.99 -19.11 2.57
C GLY A 227 3.71 -17.93 1.92
N LEU A 228 2.97 -16.92 1.43
CA LEU A 228 3.55 -15.70 0.88
C LEU A 228 4.43 -14.96 1.90
N ALA A 229 3.99 -14.84 3.14
CA ALA A 229 4.77 -14.20 4.20
C ALA A 229 6.12 -14.88 4.42
N ALA A 230 6.18 -16.23 4.29
CA ALA A 230 7.38 -17.03 4.49
C ALA A 230 8.37 -16.97 3.30
N ILE A 231 7.85 -16.97 2.05
CA ILE A 231 8.68 -17.10 0.84
C ILE A 231 8.89 -15.76 0.09
N TRP A 232 8.20 -14.70 0.47
CA TRP A 232 8.22 -13.41 -0.23
C TRP A 232 9.62 -12.85 -0.54
N PRO A 233 10.63 -12.97 0.32
CA PRO A 233 11.99 -12.56 -0.01
C PRO A 233 12.57 -13.23 -1.25
N GLN A 234 12.15 -14.46 -1.55
CA GLN A 234 12.62 -15.25 -2.70
C GLN A 234 11.89 -14.90 -4.00
N ILE A 235 10.60 -14.57 -3.93
CA ILE A 235 9.77 -14.23 -5.11
C ILE A 235 10.17 -12.88 -5.70
N VAL A 236 10.50 -11.91 -4.85
CA VAL A 236 10.81 -10.53 -5.26
C VAL A 236 12.18 -10.36 -5.92
N THR A 237 13.07 -11.37 -5.82
CA THR A 237 14.40 -11.36 -6.43
C THR A 237 14.42 -11.95 -7.85
N LEU A 238 13.32 -12.51 -8.32
CA LEU A 238 13.21 -13.18 -9.63
C LEU A 238 12.67 -12.27 -10.75
N GLY A 239 12.56 -10.95 -10.51
CA GLY A 239 12.08 -10.00 -11.51
C GLY A 239 12.98 -8.82 -11.74
#